data_18b6f499767fa985b5d2902b8ecf36db
#
_entry.id   18b6f499767fa985b5d2902b8ecf36db
#
_cell.length_a   1.000
_cell.length_b   1.000
_cell.length_c   1.000
_cell.angle_alpha   90.00
_cell.angle_beta   90.00
_cell.angle_gamma   90.00
#
_symmetry.space_group_name_H-M   'P 1'
#
loop_
_entity.id
_entity.type
_entity.pdbx_description
1 polymer ?
#
loop_
_entity_poly.entity_id
_entity_poly.type
_entity_poly.pdbx_seq_one_letter_code
_entity_poly.pdbx_strand_id
1 'polypeptide(L)'
;MSSQTQGNDNEGMEVPQIPSRLLLVDDEPGLREAVQAYLEDSDFTVDVAGNAREGWELLQQNLPDLVITDIMMPEVDGYQFLKQMREDPLFKALPVVFLTAKGMTTDRIQGYQAGCDAYLSKPFDPEELVVIVKNLLERRAVATASSSDGNPDIAALAGQIARIENMLKGKSGITPTPPPIKIDLTPREQSVLDLVAQGLMNKEIARRLETSVRNVEKYVSRLFTKTGTNSRTELVRYALEHGLTQ
;
A
#
# COMPACT_ATOMS: atom_id res chain seq x y z
N MET A 1 41.35 46.49 -15.51
CA MET A 1 40.91 45.58 -14.43
C MET A 1 39.44 45.31 -14.68
N SER A 2 39.16 44.22 -15.44
CA SER A 2 37.82 43.88 -15.85
C SER A 2 37.48 42.55 -15.13
N SER A 3 36.56 42.63 -14.18
CA SER A 3 36.01 41.45 -13.50
C SER A 3 34.85 40.92 -14.29
N GLN A 4 35.00 39.75 -14.90
CA GLN A 4 33.94 38.99 -15.52
C GLN A 4 33.15 38.25 -14.43
N THR A 5 31.88 38.58 -14.31
CA THR A 5 30.93 37.82 -13.51
C THR A 5 30.41 36.68 -14.38
N GLN A 6 30.80 35.45 -14.10
CA GLN A 6 30.21 34.26 -14.69
C GLN A 6 28.83 34.03 -14.07
N GLY A 7 27.79 34.17 -14.85
CA GLY A 7 26.44 33.69 -14.51
C GLY A 7 26.43 32.17 -14.50
N ASN A 8 25.97 31.61 -13.40
CA ASN A 8 25.79 30.19 -13.24
C ASN A 8 24.33 29.87 -13.57
N ASP A 9 24.04 29.72 -14.86
CA ASP A 9 22.74 29.27 -15.35
C ASP A 9 22.64 27.75 -15.18
N ASN A 10 22.30 27.33 -13.96
CA ASN A 10 21.92 25.97 -13.70
C ASN A 10 20.39 25.86 -13.87
N GLU A 11 19.93 25.97 -15.11
CA GLU A 11 18.58 25.59 -15.49
C GLU A 11 18.48 24.06 -15.27
N GLY A 12 17.89 23.67 -14.13
CA GLY A 12 17.53 22.29 -13.86
C GLY A 12 16.61 21.81 -14.98
N MET A 13 17.08 20.91 -15.84
CA MET A 13 16.23 20.16 -16.75
C MET A 13 15.23 19.38 -15.88
N GLU A 14 14.00 19.88 -15.78
CA GLU A 14 12.86 19.08 -15.35
C GLU A 14 12.70 17.94 -16.35
N VAL A 15 13.11 16.75 -15.95
CA VAL A 15 12.83 15.54 -16.71
C VAL A 15 11.30 15.40 -16.75
N PRO A 16 10.66 15.37 -17.93
CA PRO A 16 9.21 15.22 -18.00
C PRO A 16 8.84 13.88 -17.31
N GLN A 17 8.17 13.98 -16.17
CA GLN A 17 7.66 12.81 -15.48
C GLN A 17 6.51 12.25 -16.30
N ILE A 18 6.67 11.03 -16.81
CA ILE A 18 5.58 10.32 -17.47
C ILE A 18 4.50 10.08 -16.41
N PRO A 19 3.25 10.51 -16.65
CA PRO A 19 2.18 10.32 -15.69
C PRO A 19 2.01 8.83 -15.35
N SER A 20 1.88 8.50 -14.07
CA SER A 20 1.61 7.12 -13.64
C SER A 20 0.29 6.64 -14.20
N ARG A 21 0.30 5.39 -14.70
CA ARG A 21 -0.88 4.76 -15.31
C ARG A 21 -1.63 3.93 -14.28
N LEU A 22 -2.92 4.20 -14.15
CA LEU A 22 -3.82 3.49 -13.25
C LEU A 22 -4.81 2.64 -14.05
N LEU A 23 -5.23 1.51 -13.51
CA LEU A 23 -6.37 0.75 -14.01
C LEU A 23 -7.50 0.84 -12.99
N LEU A 24 -8.65 1.35 -13.41
CA LEU A 24 -9.88 1.43 -12.61
C LEU A 24 -10.91 0.40 -13.13
N VAL A 25 -11.31 -0.51 -12.24
CA VAL A 25 -12.29 -1.56 -12.56
C VAL A 25 -13.51 -1.41 -11.65
N ASP A 26 -14.64 -1.03 -12.21
CA ASP A 26 -15.88 -0.80 -11.45
C ASP A 26 -17.06 -1.01 -12.40
N ASP A 27 -18.09 -1.77 -12.01
CA ASP A 27 -19.25 -2.06 -12.86
C ASP A 27 -20.28 -0.91 -12.89
N GLU A 28 -20.15 0.09 -11.99
CA GLU A 28 -21.03 1.25 -11.95
C GLU A 28 -20.50 2.39 -12.87
N PRO A 29 -21.12 2.64 -14.06
CA PRO A 29 -20.56 3.58 -15.04
C PRO A 29 -20.40 5.01 -14.49
N GLY A 30 -21.41 5.51 -13.77
CA GLY A 30 -21.40 6.89 -13.27
C GLY A 30 -20.31 7.13 -12.22
N LEU A 31 -20.06 6.16 -11.35
CA LEU A 31 -18.97 6.23 -10.39
C LEU A 31 -17.61 6.11 -11.07
N ARG A 32 -17.48 5.18 -12.02
CA ARG A 32 -16.26 4.97 -12.81
C ARG A 32 -15.84 6.24 -13.54
N GLU A 33 -16.78 6.90 -14.23
CA GLU A 33 -16.53 8.18 -14.93
C GLU A 33 -16.12 9.29 -13.98
N ALA A 34 -16.79 9.43 -12.82
CA ALA A 34 -16.46 10.45 -11.83
C ALA A 34 -15.07 10.23 -11.21
N VAL A 35 -14.74 8.99 -10.88
CA VAL A 35 -13.42 8.63 -10.31
C VAL A 35 -12.32 8.81 -11.35
N GLN A 36 -12.55 8.39 -12.60
CA GLN A 36 -11.62 8.60 -13.70
C GLN A 36 -11.30 10.08 -13.86
N ALA A 37 -12.31 10.93 -14.01
CA ALA A 37 -12.14 12.38 -14.22
C ALA A 37 -11.32 13.02 -13.07
N TYR A 38 -11.59 12.60 -11.83
CA TYR A 38 -10.87 13.13 -10.66
C TYR A 38 -9.41 12.70 -10.60
N LEU A 39 -9.11 11.45 -10.98
CA LEU A 39 -7.74 10.94 -11.03
C LEU A 39 -6.96 11.57 -12.19
N GLU A 40 -7.59 11.76 -13.36
CA GLU A 40 -6.99 12.45 -14.50
C GLU A 40 -6.69 13.93 -14.20
N ASP A 41 -7.57 14.62 -13.46
CA ASP A 41 -7.33 15.99 -12.96
C ASP A 41 -6.18 16.06 -11.95
N SER A 42 -5.80 14.92 -11.38
CA SER A 42 -4.67 14.77 -10.46
C SER A 42 -3.38 14.28 -11.12
N ASP A 43 -3.25 14.44 -12.44
CA ASP A 43 -2.09 14.08 -13.28
C ASP A 43 -1.82 12.57 -13.43
N PHE A 44 -2.85 11.72 -13.36
CA PHE A 44 -2.74 10.31 -13.68
C PHE A 44 -3.28 10.00 -15.07
N THR A 45 -2.77 8.94 -15.71
CA THR A 45 -3.41 8.31 -16.88
C THR A 45 -4.27 7.16 -16.39
N VAL A 46 -5.56 7.11 -16.75
CA VAL A 46 -6.49 6.13 -16.21
C VAL A 46 -7.12 5.29 -17.31
N ASP A 47 -6.80 3.99 -17.33
CA ASP A 47 -7.55 3.01 -18.11
C ASP A 47 -8.76 2.55 -17.29
N VAL A 48 -9.92 2.37 -17.93
CA VAL A 48 -11.16 1.98 -17.25
C VAL A 48 -11.72 0.68 -17.79
N ALA A 49 -12.25 -0.16 -16.90
CA ALA A 49 -12.93 -1.39 -17.23
C ALA A 49 -14.26 -1.51 -16.47
N GLY A 50 -15.28 -2.05 -17.11
CA GLY A 50 -16.59 -2.27 -16.52
C GLY A 50 -16.74 -3.60 -15.77
N ASN A 51 -15.76 -4.48 -15.83
CA ASN A 51 -15.75 -5.79 -15.19
C ASN A 51 -14.32 -6.35 -15.11
N ALA A 52 -14.15 -7.40 -14.32
CA ALA A 52 -12.85 -8.04 -14.11
C ALA A 52 -12.21 -8.60 -15.39
N ARG A 53 -13.02 -9.06 -16.36
CA ARG A 53 -12.51 -9.60 -17.63
C ARG A 53 -11.88 -8.49 -18.47
N GLU A 54 -12.57 -7.38 -18.67
CA GLU A 54 -12.02 -6.20 -19.35
C GLU A 54 -10.78 -5.68 -18.62
N GLY A 55 -10.84 -5.63 -17.28
CA GLY A 55 -9.70 -5.26 -16.44
C GLY A 55 -8.48 -6.16 -16.68
N TRP A 56 -8.70 -7.47 -16.82
CA TRP A 56 -7.62 -8.42 -17.13
C TRP A 56 -6.99 -8.20 -18.51
N GLU A 57 -7.82 -7.92 -19.52
CA GLU A 57 -7.37 -7.62 -20.87
C GLU A 57 -6.51 -6.34 -20.90
N LEU A 58 -6.92 -5.29 -20.16
CA LEU A 58 -6.18 -4.04 -20.04
C LEU A 58 -4.87 -4.21 -19.24
N LEU A 59 -4.87 -5.02 -18.19
CA LEU A 59 -3.63 -5.36 -17.44
C LEU A 59 -2.55 -5.92 -18.37
N GLN A 60 -2.94 -6.83 -19.28
CA GLN A 60 -2.01 -7.46 -20.20
C GLN A 60 -1.52 -6.52 -21.30
N GLN A 61 -2.36 -5.55 -21.72
CA GLN A 61 -2.03 -4.63 -22.80
C GLN A 61 -1.16 -3.46 -22.34
N ASN A 62 -1.49 -2.87 -21.19
CA ASN A 62 -0.99 -1.54 -20.81
C ASN A 62 -0.07 -1.53 -19.58
N LEU A 63 0.00 -2.61 -18.82
CA LEU A 63 0.82 -2.77 -17.61
C LEU A 63 0.76 -1.54 -16.67
N PRO A 64 -0.34 -1.35 -15.92
CA PRO A 64 -0.50 -0.18 -15.06
C PRO A 64 0.47 -0.19 -13.87
N ASP A 65 0.64 0.96 -13.24
CA ASP A 65 1.44 1.12 -12.03
C ASP A 65 0.67 0.75 -10.76
N LEU A 66 -0.67 0.86 -10.80
CA LEU A 66 -1.56 0.55 -9.69
C LEU A 66 -2.96 0.18 -10.22
N VAL A 67 -3.65 -0.69 -9.51
CA VAL A 67 -5.03 -1.10 -9.82
C VAL A 67 -5.98 -0.62 -8.72
N ILE A 68 -7.10 -0.05 -9.14
CA ILE A 68 -8.22 0.32 -8.29
C ILE A 68 -9.40 -0.55 -8.73
N THR A 69 -10.03 -1.30 -7.85
CA THR A 69 -11.13 -2.19 -8.24
C THR A 69 -12.24 -2.22 -7.21
N ASP A 70 -13.49 -2.29 -7.66
CA ASP A 70 -14.58 -2.66 -6.77
C ASP A 70 -14.49 -4.15 -6.41
N ILE A 71 -15.02 -4.49 -5.25
CA ILE A 71 -15.20 -5.88 -4.82
C ILE A 71 -16.49 -6.47 -5.40
N MET A 72 -17.55 -5.65 -5.45
CA MET A 72 -18.91 -6.09 -5.80
C MET A 72 -19.16 -6.00 -7.29
N MET A 73 -18.48 -6.82 -8.08
CA MET A 73 -18.70 -6.89 -9.53
C MET A 73 -19.41 -8.18 -9.93
N PRO A 74 -20.20 -8.17 -11.03
CA PRO A 74 -20.83 -9.37 -11.57
C PRO A 74 -19.81 -10.40 -12.07
N GLU A 75 -20.18 -11.67 -12.06
CA GLU A 75 -19.43 -12.83 -12.57
C GLU A 75 -18.13 -13.10 -11.79
N VAL A 76 -17.16 -12.19 -11.82
CA VAL A 76 -15.87 -12.26 -11.12
C VAL A 76 -15.75 -11.08 -10.19
N ASP A 77 -15.75 -11.33 -8.89
CA ASP A 77 -15.62 -10.30 -7.87
C ASP A 77 -14.18 -9.80 -7.74
N GLY A 78 -14.00 -8.67 -7.05
CA GLY A 78 -12.68 -8.04 -6.88
C GLY A 78 -11.69 -8.92 -6.11
N TYR A 79 -12.14 -9.81 -5.24
CA TYR A 79 -11.26 -10.74 -4.55
C TYR A 79 -10.70 -11.81 -5.49
N GLN A 80 -11.56 -12.35 -6.37
CA GLN A 80 -11.13 -13.32 -7.37
C GLN A 80 -10.18 -12.67 -8.38
N PHE A 81 -10.47 -11.43 -8.79
CA PHE A 81 -9.60 -10.65 -9.66
C PHE A 81 -8.23 -10.41 -9.02
N LEU A 82 -8.18 -9.97 -7.76
CA LEU A 82 -6.94 -9.80 -7.00
C LEU A 82 -6.17 -11.10 -6.88
N LYS A 83 -6.84 -12.21 -6.55
CA LYS A 83 -6.21 -13.53 -6.45
C LYS A 83 -5.54 -13.92 -7.75
N GLN A 84 -6.22 -13.74 -8.88
CA GLN A 84 -5.66 -14.01 -10.21
C GLN A 84 -4.42 -13.16 -10.48
N MET A 85 -4.43 -11.87 -10.11
CA MET A 85 -3.26 -11.00 -10.21
C MET A 85 -2.09 -11.49 -9.35
N ARG A 86 -2.33 -11.96 -8.12
CA ARG A 86 -1.28 -12.43 -7.20
C ARG A 86 -0.66 -13.77 -7.64
N GLU A 87 -1.39 -14.57 -8.40
CA GLU A 87 -0.90 -15.82 -9.00
C GLU A 87 -0.03 -15.58 -10.25
N ASP A 88 -0.18 -14.43 -10.92
CA ASP A 88 0.61 -14.07 -12.10
C ASP A 88 1.94 -13.38 -11.72
N PRO A 89 3.10 -13.89 -12.18
CA PRO A 89 4.41 -13.31 -11.89
C PRO A 89 4.56 -11.85 -12.29
N LEU A 90 3.87 -11.37 -13.33
CA LEU A 90 3.94 -10.00 -13.83
C LEU A 90 3.16 -9.04 -12.94
N PHE A 91 2.03 -9.48 -12.39
CA PHE A 91 1.09 -8.62 -11.68
C PHE A 91 1.10 -8.79 -10.16
N LYS A 92 1.76 -9.84 -9.65
CA LYS A 92 1.77 -10.16 -8.21
C LYS A 92 2.25 -9.03 -7.30
N ALA A 93 3.10 -8.13 -7.81
CA ALA A 93 3.67 -7.01 -7.08
C ALA A 93 2.97 -5.67 -7.36
N LEU A 94 1.91 -5.65 -8.19
CA LEU A 94 1.12 -4.45 -8.44
C LEU A 94 0.34 -4.06 -7.20
N PRO A 95 0.40 -2.79 -6.76
CA PRO A 95 -0.46 -2.32 -5.68
C PRO A 95 -1.92 -2.32 -6.11
N VAL A 96 -2.80 -2.74 -5.19
CA VAL A 96 -4.25 -2.84 -5.42
C VAL A 96 -5.00 -2.12 -4.32
N VAL A 97 -5.89 -1.22 -4.73
CA VAL A 97 -6.83 -0.49 -3.86
C VAL A 97 -8.23 -1.01 -4.10
N PHE A 98 -8.93 -1.45 -3.05
CA PHE A 98 -10.35 -1.75 -3.14
C PHE A 98 -11.20 -0.51 -2.88
N LEU A 99 -12.12 -0.22 -3.82
CA LEU A 99 -13.24 0.73 -3.63
C LEU A 99 -14.52 -0.08 -3.52
N THR A 100 -15.23 -0.04 -2.40
CA THR A 100 -16.38 -0.92 -2.27
C THR A 100 -17.45 -0.43 -1.29
N ALA A 101 -18.70 -0.78 -1.56
CA ALA A 101 -19.82 -0.59 -0.64
C ALA A 101 -19.74 -1.50 0.59
N LYS A 102 -18.92 -2.56 0.56
CA LYS A 102 -18.68 -3.42 1.72
C LYS A 102 -17.84 -2.68 2.76
N GLY A 103 -18.50 -2.15 3.78
CA GLY A 103 -17.85 -1.36 4.84
C GLY A 103 -17.69 -2.11 6.16
N MET A 104 -18.08 -3.39 6.24
CA MET A 104 -17.97 -4.16 7.48
C MET A 104 -16.50 -4.50 7.79
N THR A 105 -16.18 -4.60 9.07
CA THR A 105 -14.85 -4.96 9.56
C THR A 105 -14.35 -6.28 8.97
N THR A 106 -15.24 -7.28 8.84
CA THR A 106 -14.95 -8.59 8.24
C THR A 106 -14.51 -8.50 6.79
N ASP A 107 -15.16 -7.65 6.00
CA ASP A 107 -14.83 -7.46 4.58
C ASP A 107 -13.44 -6.82 4.41
N ARG A 108 -13.11 -5.87 5.28
CA ARG A 108 -11.77 -5.24 5.28
C ARG A 108 -10.66 -6.23 5.67
N ILE A 109 -10.90 -7.06 6.69
CA ILE A 109 -9.97 -8.11 7.10
C ILE A 109 -9.73 -9.08 5.93
N GLN A 110 -10.81 -9.50 5.27
CA GLN A 110 -10.73 -10.38 4.10
C GLN A 110 -9.94 -9.72 2.95
N GLY A 111 -10.14 -8.42 2.69
CA GLY A 111 -9.39 -7.66 1.69
C GLY A 111 -7.89 -7.68 1.96
N TYR A 112 -7.50 -7.38 3.18
CA TYR A 112 -6.10 -7.39 3.56
C TYR A 112 -5.48 -8.80 3.55
N GLN A 113 -6.23 -9.82 3.97
CA GLN A 113 -5.79 -11.21 3.87
C GLN A 113 -5.63 -11.69 2.42
N ALA A 114 -6.47 -11.17 1.51
CA ALA A 114 -6.35 -11.42 0.07
C ALA A 114 -5.14 -10.70 -0.56
N GLY A 115 -4.50 -9.76 0.15
CA GLY A 115 -3.30 -9.07 -0.29
C GLY A 115 -3.56 -7.75 -1.01
N CYS A 116 -4.68 -7.04 -0.72
CA CYS A 116 -4.83 -5.65 -1.16
C CYS A 116 -3.94 -4.71 -0.34
N ASP A 117 -3.51 -3.61 -0.94
CA ASP A 117 -2.61 -2.63 -0.33
C ASP A 117 -3.39 -1.52 0.38
N ALA A 118 -4.59 -1.23 -0.07
CA ALA A 118 -5.51 -0.30 0.58
C ALA A 118 -6.98 -0.70 0.36
N TYR A 119 -7.83 -0.20 1.24
CA TYR A 119 -9.27 -0.46 1.24
C TYR A 119 -10.02 0.83 1.56
N LEU A 120 -10.87 1.28 0.63
CA LEU A 120 -11.65 2.51 0.77
C LEU A 120 -13.15 2.23 0.59
N SER A 121 -13.95 2.54 1.60
CA SER A 121 -15.39 2.27 1.58
C SER A 121 -16.18 3.39 0.92
N LYS A 122 -17.09 3.03 0.01
CA LYS A 122 -18.07 3.93 -0.61
C LYS A 122 -19.15 4.33 0.43
N PRO A 123 -19.58 5.60 0.52
CA PRO A 123 -19.03 6.75 -0.17
C PRO A 123 -17.69 7.21 0.44
N PHE A 124 -16.76 7.66 -0.40
CA PHE A 124 -15.43 8.14 -0.02
C PHE A 124 -15.19 9.56 -0.52
N ASP A 125 -14.19 10.21 0.05
CA ASP A 125 -13.68 11.49 -0.45
C ASP A 125 -12.69 11.20 -1.60
N PRO A 126 -12.89 11.76 -2.82
CA PRO A 126 -11.94 11.58 -3.91
C PRO A 126 -10.51 12.01 -3.57
N GLU A 127 -10.34 13.04 -2.72
CA GLU A 127 -9.03 13.48 -2.26
C GLU A 127 -8.32 12.40 -1.41
N GLU A 128 -9.08 11.64 -0.61
CA GLU A 128 -8.54 10.50 0.15
C GLU A 128 -7.99 9.41 -0.79
N LEU A 129 -8.70 9.12 -1.89
CA LEU A 129 -8.25 8.17 -2.90
C LEU A 129 -6.94 8.61 -3.55
N VAL A 130 -6.82 9.88 -3.98
CA VAL A 130 -5.61 10.42 -4.59
C VAL A 130 -4.41 10.32 -3.64
N VAL A 131 -4.60 10.66 -2.36
CA VAL A 131 -3.53 10.54 -1.35
C VAL A 131 -3.08 9.09 -1.18
N ILE A 132 -4.00 8.14 -1.16
CA ILE A 132 -3.68 6.71 -1.06
C ILE A 132 -2.89 6.26 -2.29
N VAL A 133 -3.34 6.61 -3.50
CA VAL A 133 -2.69 6.24 -4.76
C VAL A 133 -1.27 6.80 -4.82
N LYS A 134 -1.07 8.09 -4.55
CA LYS A 134 0.25 8.74 -4.54
C LYS A 134 1.21 8.03 -3.57
N ASN A 135 0.78 7.77 -2.34
CA ASN A 135 1.59 7.07 -1.34
C ASN A 135 2.01 5.66 -1.78
N LEU A 136 1.12 4.90 -2.42
CA LEU A 136 1.44 3.55 -2.89
C LEU A 136 2.43 3.56 -4.06
N LEU A 137 2.28 4.51 -4.99
CA LEU A 137 3.19 4.68 -6.12
C LEU A 137 4.59 5.12 -5.67
N GLU A 138 4.70 6.07 -4.77
CA GLU A 138 5.96 6.53 -4.20
C GLU A 138 6.74 5.38 -3.53
N ARG A 139 6.07 4.54 -2.75
CA ARG A 139 6.70 3.36 -2.13
C ARG A 139 7.22 2.37 -3.14
N ARG A 140 6.46 2.14 -4.22
CA ARG A 140 6.89 1.25 -5.30
C ARG A 140 8.11 1.82 -6.01
N ALA A 141 8.15 3.12 -6.28
CA ALA A 141 9.28 3.78 -6.91
C ALA A 141 10.56 3.64 -6.05
N VAL A 142 10.46 3.83 -4.74
CA VAL A 142 11.59 3.64 -3.81
C VAL A 142 12.05 2.18 -3.79
N ALA A 143 11.14 1.21 -3.77
CA ALA A 143 11.46 -0.21 -3.76
C ALA A 143 12.16 -0.66 -5.06
N THR A 144 11.72 -0.14 -6.22
CA THR A 144 12.35 -0.42 -7.51
C THR A 144 13.68 0.30 -7.69
N ALA A 145 13.84 1.54 -7.23
CA ALA A 145 15.10 2.26 -7.22
C ALA A 145 16.16 1.55 -6.37
N SER A 146 15.76 1.01 -5.22
CA SER A 146 16.66 0.22 -4.34
C SER A 146 17.09 -1.11 -4.98
N SER A 147 16.36 -1.60 -5.98
CA SER A 147 16.68 -2.84 -6.71
C SER A 147 17.52 -2.60 -7.97
N SER A 148 17.52 -1.38 -8.51
CA SER A 148 18.19 -1.03 -9.78
C SER A 148 19.52 -0.30 -9.60
N ASP A 149 19.78 0.32 -8.46
CA ASP A 149 21.11 0.85 -8.14
C ASP A 149 22.01 -0.32 -7.67
N GLY A 150 22.79 -0.81 -8.62
CA GLY A 150 23.90 -1.73 -8.37
C GLY A 150 25.00 -1.05 -7.55
N ASN A 151 24.65 -0.59 -6.35
CA ASN A 151 25.65 -0.16 -5.38
C ASN A 151 26.38 -1.43 -4.91
N PRO A 152 27.69 -1.59 -5.20
CA PRO A 152 28.47 -2.77 -4.83
C PRO A 152 28.42 -3.04 -3.32
N ASP A 153 28.16 -2.03 -2.50
CA ASP A 153 28.03 -2.16 -1.05
C ASP A 153 26.73 -2.85 -0.62
N ILE A 154 25.63 -2.64 -1.36
CA ILE A 154 24.34 -3.33 -1.09
C ILE A 154 24.41 -4.78 -1.57
N ALA A 155 25.04 -5.06 -2.70
CA ALA A 155 25.29 -6.42 -3.17
C ALA A 155 26.23 -7.18 -2.22
N ALA A 156 27.24 -6.50 -1.65
CA ALA A 156 28.13 -7.06 -0.64
C ALA A 156 27.39 -7.34 0.68
N LEU A 157 26.49 -6.43 1.09
CA LEU A 157 25.65 -6.60 2.28
C LEU A 157 24.64 -7.74 2.11
N ALA A 158 23.99 -7.84 0.96
CA ALA A 158 23.10 -8.96 0.61
C ALA A 158 23.88 -10.30 0.57
N GLY A 159 25.09 -10.28 0.04
CA GLY A 159 26.00 -11.43 0.06
C GLY A 159 26.45 -11.84 1.47
N GLN A 160 26.64 -10.87 2.37
CA GLN A 160 26.94 -11.14 3.77
C GLN A 160 25.74 -11.70 4.53
N ILE A 161 24.52 -11.16 4.28
CA ILE A 161 23.27 -11.68 4.85
C ILE A 161 23.02 -13.11 4.38
N ALA A 162 23.19 -13.42 3.09
CA ALA A 162 23.06 -14.77 2.55
C ALA A 162 24.11 -15.74 3.11
N ARG A 163 25.33 -15.28 3.39
CA ARG A 163 26.36 -16.09 4.08
C ARG A 163 26.01 -16.37 5.54
N ILE A 164 25.46 -15.39 6.24
CA ILE A 164 25.00 -15.55 7.63
C ILE A 164 23.81 -16.51 7.66
N GLU A 165 22.87 -16.38 6.74
CA GLU A 165 21.74 -17.32 6.61
C GLU A 165 22.19 -18.75 6.31
N ASN A 166 23.18 -18.94 5.42
CA ASN A 166 23.74 -20.27 5.13
C ASN A 166 24.55 -20.84 6.28
N MET A 167 25.24 -20.02 7.06
CA MET A 167 25.92 -20.48 8.27
C MET A 167 24.93 -20.87 9.38
N LEU A 168 23.77 -20.23 9.45
CA LEU A 168 22.69 -20.58 10.38
C LEU A 168 21.93 -21.84 9.94
N LYS A 169 21.80 -22.13 8.64
CA LYS A 169 21.19 -23.36 8.10
C LYS A 169 22.01 -24.62 8.33
N GLY A 170 23.33 -24.47 8.64
CA GLY A 170 24.23 -25.61 8.91
C GLY A 170 24.17 -26.19 10.31
N LYS A 171 23.40 -25.67 11.23
CA LYS A 171 23.19 -26.19 12.59
C LYS A 171 21.72 -26.30 12.91
N SER A 172 21.22 -27.51 12.71
CA SER A 172 20.08 -28.16 13.39
C SER A 172 18.85 -27.31 13.77
N GLY A 173 17.76 -27.45 13.00
CA GLY A 173 16.44 -27.85 13.58
C GLY A 173 15.77 -26.87 14.55
N ILE A 174 15.99 -25.54 14.41
CA ILE A 174 15.18 -24.54 15.12
C ILE A 174 14.73 -23.53 14.06
N THR A 175 13.42 -23.52 13.80
CA THR A 175 12.79 -22.37 13.13
C THR A 175 13.10 -21.14 13.98
N PRO A 176 13.82 -20.12 13.50
CA PRO A 176 13.99 -18.90 14.27
C PRO A 176 12.66 -18.15 14.29
N THR A 177 11.90 -18.30 15.34
CA THR A 177 10.97 -17.26 15.74
C THR A 177 11.81 -16.02 15.98
N PRO A 178 11.58 -14.89 15.28
CA PRO A 178 12.32 -13.68 15.55
C PRO A 178 12.16 -13.33 17.03
N PRO A 179 13.23 -12.89 17.73
CA PRO A 179 13.10 -12.54 19.13
C PRO A 179 12.00 -11.47 19.27
N PRO A 180 11.16 -11.54 20.31
CA PRO A 180 10.10 -10.58 20.52
C PRO A 180 10.77 -9.21 20.70
N ILE A 181 10.63 -8.37 19.69
CA ILE A 181 11.03 -6.96 19.80
C ILE A 181 10.04 -6.38 20.81
N LYS A 182 10.51 -6.13 22.03
CA LYS A 182 9.72 -5.45 23.05
C LYS A 182 9.53 -4.00 22.62
N ILE A 183 8.46 -3.73 21.90
CA ILE A 183 7.99 -2.37 21.66
C ILE A 183 7.20 -1.97 22.90
N ASP A 184 7.67 -0.95 23.59
CA ASP A 184 6.94 -0.37 24.72
C ASP A 184 5.73 0.42 24.21
N LEU A 185 4.58 -0.25 24.22
CA LEU A 185 3.29 0.36 23.92
C LEU A 185 2.65 0.81 25.23
N THR A 186 2.15 2.03 25.25
CA THR A 186 1.31 2.48 26.37
C THR A 186 -0.03 1.71 26.35
N PRO A 187 -0.75 1.58 27.48
CA PRO A 187 -2.04 0.88 27.51
C PRO A 187 -3.05 1.40 26.49
N ARG A 188 -3.01 2.70 26.19
CA ARG A 188 -3.86 3.31 25.16
C ARG A 188 -3.43 2.97 23.75
N GLU A 189 -2.13 2.94 23.48
CA GLU A 189 -1.59 2.51 22.18
C GLU A 189 -1.89 1.02 21.92
N GLN A 190 -1.79 0.18 22.94
CA GLN A 190 -2.17 -1.23 22.86
C GLN A 190 -3.66 -1.37 22.53
N SER A 191 -4.55 -0.68 23.27
CA SER A 191 -5.99 -0.73 22.98
C SER A 191 -6.33 -0.27 21.56
N VAL A 192 -5.62 0.75 21.04
CA VAL A 192 -5.80 1.20 19.66
C VAL A 192 -5.27 0.16 18.68
N LEU A 193 -4.11 -0.43 18.94
CA LEU A 193 -3.51 -1.47 18.09
C LEU A 193 -4.41 -2.71 17.98
N ASP A 194 -4.98 -3.17 19.10
CA ASP A 194 -5.90 -4.31 19.12
C ASP A 194 -7.15 -4.05 18.27
N LEU A 195 -7.71 -2.84 18.35
CA LEU A 195 -8.86 -2.47 17.53
C LEU A 195 -8.50 -2.22 16.05
N VAL A 196 -7.28 -1.75 15.77
CA VAL A 196 -6.74 -1.67 14.42
C VAL A 196 -6.58 -3.06 13.82
N ALA A 197 -6.06 -4.02 14.59
CA ALA A 197 -5.89 -5.40 14.16
C ALA A 197 -7.24 -6.11 13.93
N GLN A 198 -8.28 -5.71 14.67
CA GLN A 198 -9.67 -6.14 14.44
C GLN A 198 -10.30 -5.46 13.22
N GLY A 199 -9.58 -4.63 12.48
CA GLY A 199 -10.06 -3.97 11.26
C GLY A 199 -10.96 -2.74 11.48
N LEU A 200 -11.13 -2.23 12.71
CA LEU A 200 -11.99 -1.08 12.99
C LEU A 200 -11.42 0.21 12.41
N MET A 201 -12.25 1.07 11.86
CA MET A 201 -11.85 2.42 11.43
C MET A 201 -11.63 3.38 12.61
N ASN A 202 -10.90 4.47 12.39
CA ASN A 202 -10.62 5.46 13.42
C ASN A 202 -11.89 6.01 14.08
N LYS A 203 -12.98 6.17 13.33
CA LYS A 203 -14.29 6.60 13.88
C LYS A 203 -14.91 5.55 14.82
N GLU A 204 -14.76 4.27 14.48
CA GLU A 204 -15.27 3.15 15.28
C GLU A 204 -14.44 2.97 16.54
N ILE A 205 -13.10 3.07 16.40
CA ILE A 205 -12.16 3.04 17.52
C ILE A 205 -12.44 4.21 18.49
N ALA A 206 -12.66 5.41 17.95
CA ALA A 206 -12.97 6.59 18.73
C ALA A 206 -14.25 6.40 19.56
N ARG A 207 -15.30 5.82 18.99
CA ARG A 207 -16.54 5.48 19.70
C ARG A 207 -16.31 4.43 20.79
N ARG A 208 -15.56 3.37 20.45
CA ARG A 208 -15.33 2.25 21.36
C ARG A 208 -14.43 2.61 22.55
N LEU A 209 -13.50 3.53 22.36
CA LEU A 209 -12.59 4.02 23.39
C LEU A 209 -13.05 5.34 24.04
N GLU A 210 -14.25 5.82 23.71
CA GLU A 210 -14.84 7.07 24.21
C GLU A 210 -13.88 8.26 24.06
N THR A 211 -13.27 8.39 22.86
CA THR A 211 -12.30 9.44 22.56
C THR A 211 -12.61 10.11 21.21
N SER A 212 -11.85 11.14 20.85
CA SER A 212 -12.01 11.81 19.56
C SER A 212 -11.26 11.06 18.45
N VAL A 213 -11.76 11.15 17.20
CA VAL A 213 -11.11 10.60 16.01
C VAL A 213 -9.68 11.14 15.89
N ARG A 214 -9.48 12.42 16.14
CA ARG A 214 -8.16 13.07 16.12
C ARG A 214 -7.16 12.46 17.12
N ASN A 215 -7.64 11.99 18.27
CA ASN A 215 -6.78 11.31 19.24
C ASN A 215 -6.41 9.91 18.76
N VAL A 216 -7.35 9.18 18.12
CA VAL A 216 -7.05 7.87 17.52
C VAL A 216 -6.02 8.02 16.42
N GLU A 217 -6.13 9.01 15.54
CA GLU A 217 -5.14 9.31 14.49
C GLU A 217 -3.73 9.54 15.06
N LYS A 218 -3.64 10.30 16.17
CA LYS A 218 -2.35 10.49 16.87
C LYS A 218 -1.78 9.18 17.40
N TYR A 219 -2.61 8.29 17.95
CA TYR A 219 -2.14 7.00 18.43
C TYR A 219 -1.70 6.10 17.26
N VAL A 220 -2.45 6.07 16.17
CA VAL A 220 -2.06 5.31 14.96
C VAL A 220 -0.74 5.83 14.37
N SER A 221 -0.57 7.14 14.29
CA SER A 221 0.69 7.76 13.84
C SER A 221 1.88 7.39 14.75
N ARG A 222 1.69 7.36 16.07
CA ARG A 222 2.73 6.91 17.01
C ARG A 222 3.03 5.42 16.87
N LEU A 223 2.01 4.60 16.62
CA LEU A 223 2.19 3.18 16.34
C LEU A 223 3.04 2.97 15.09
N PHE A 224 2.79 3.70 14.00
CA PHE A 224 3.63 3.66 12.80
C PHE A 224 5.09 4.00 13.11
N THR A 225 5.33 5.08 13.86
CA THR A 225 6.70 5.47 14.26
C THR A 225 7.37 4.40 15.12
N LYS A 226 6.66 3.80 16.07
CA LYS A 226 7.22 2.80 17.00
C LYS A 226 7.49 1.45 16.33
N THR A 227 6.65 1.06 15.36
CA THR A 227 6.77 -0.22 14.65
C THR A 227 7.62 -0.12 13.38
N GLY A 228 7.95 1.10 12.94
CA GLY A 228 8.63 1.33 11.66
C GLY A 228 7.76 1.02 10.45
N THR A 229 6.44 0.91 10.64
CA THR A 229 5.48 0.66 9.57
C THR A 229 4.94 1.98 9.02
N ASN A 230 4.54 1.97 7.76
CA ASN A 230 4.07 3.18 7.07
C ASN A 230 2.61 3.07 6.61
N SER A 231 1.99 1.91 6.78
CA SER A 231 0.59 1.69 6.44
C SER A 231 -0.14 0.91 7.52
N ARG A 232 -1.45 1.05 7.52
CA ARG A 232 -2.32 0.32 8.44
C ARG A 232 -2.21 -1.20 8.25
N THR A 233 -2.09 -1.65 7.00
CA THR A 233 -1.91 -3.06 6.64
C THR A 233 -0.58 -3.61 7.17
N GLU A 234 0.51 -2.85 7.00
CA GLU A 234 1.81 -3.22 7.57
C GLU A 234 1.77 -3.28 9.09
N LEU A 235 1.09 -2.31 9.73
CA LEU A 235 0.92 -2.29 11.18
C LEU A 235 0.16 -3.53 11.68
N VAL A 236 -0.92 -3.92 11.01
CA VAL A 236 -1.68 -5.13 11.35
C VAL A 236 -0.82 -6.38 11.17
N ARG A 237 -0.15 -6.51 10.02
CA ARG A 237 0.75 -7.63 9.74
C ARG A 237 1.86 -7.70 10.79
N TYR A 238 2.52 -6.59 11.06
CA TYR A 238 3.56 -6.48 12.06
C TYR A 238 3.08 -6.91 13.45
N ALA A 239 1.89 -6.45 13.85
CA ALA A 239 1.29 -6.80 15.14
C ALA A 239 1.01 -8.30 15.28
N LEU A 240 0.53 -8.94 14.21
CA LEU A 240 0.27 -10.40 14.17
C LEU A 240 1.58 -11.20 14.17
N GLU A 241 2.55 -10.82 13.35
CA GLU A 241 3.86 -11.50 13.26
C GLU A 241 4.65 -11.46 14.57
N HIS A 242 4.51 -10.37 15.34
CA HIS A 242 5.23 -10.16 16.59
C HIS A 242 4.40 -10.47 17.85
N GLY A 243 3.18 -10.97 17.67
CA GLY A 243 2.29 -11.36 18.79
C GLY A 243 1.89 -10.18 19.69
N LEU A 244 1.80 -8.97 19.12
CA LEU A 244 1.41 -7.76 19.84
C LEU A 244 -0.11 -7.62 20.01
N THR A 245 -0.89 -8.45 19.35
CA THR A 245 -2.37 -8.53 19.43
C THR A 245 -2.81 -9.98 19.51
N GLN A 246 -3.93 -10.22 20.19
CA GLN A 246 -4.56 -11.55 20.30
C GLN A 246 -5.66 -11.72 19.26
#